data_d6edb494c053e6a50626f81d3380ef3e
#
_entry.id   d6edb494c053e6a50626f81d3380ef3e
#
_cell.length_a   1.000
_cell.length_b   1.000
_cell.length_c   1.000
_cell.angle_alpha   90.00
_cell.angle_beta   90.00
_cell.angle_gamma   90.00
#
_symmetry.space_group_name_H-M   'P 1'
#
loop_
_entity.id
_entity.type
_entity.pdbx_description
1 polymer ?
#
loop_
_entity_poly.entity_id
_entity_poly.type
_entity_poly.pdbx_seq_one_letter_code
_entity_poly.pdbx_strand_id
1 'polypeptide(L)'
;MFRSWREEDLGQLIALCNAHDSAIDPEFEDSSAEELREELNGFYDEVMAQVYEEEGVITDLVTAQVDKKRERVEIDVFGLPEKHDYARSFELALSWANQHYANFEKRAVCNSRDAELRSAIEAIGFLLVRRYWTMRNHQPTKSFPKLPKGVSIRQADFDSERAIWHRLLMDSFSGHYGFKQRDFEEWEKKQREQVLQDPEGVFFLEEGGFPVGLLVCTNHRAENSGGFLDKIGVLESHRGKGYGELLLRWGCAYSVARGFSDVALAVDTGNATGAVALYEKAGFRPMNVWLAFSDSEELEASSLG
;
A
#
# COMPACT_ATOMS: atom_id res chain seq x y z
N MET A 1 28.91 -8.65 -2.59
CA MET A 1 28.39 -9.82 -3.36
C MET A 1 26.93 -10.01 -3.02
N PHE A 2 26.06 -10.31 -4.00
CA PHE A 2 24.66 -10.63 -3.71
C PHE A 2 24.51 -12.01 -3.08
N ARG A 3 23.62 -12.10 -2.10
CA ARG A 3 23.17 -13.34 -1.47
C ARG A 3 21.72 -13.21 -1.00
N SER A 4 21.05 -14.34 -0.77
CA SER A 4 19.74 -14.32 -0.11
C SER A 4 19.85 -13.72 1.30
N TRP A 5 18.85 -12.96 1.69
CA TRP A 5 18.75 -12.46 3.05
C TRP A 5 18.51 -13.59 4.06
N ARG A 6 18.77 -13.34 5.33
CA ARG A 6 18.60 -14.27 6.43
C ARG A 6 17.98 -13.55 7.62
N GLU A 7 17.32 -14.25 8.50
CA GLU A 7 16.71 -13.66 9.69
C GLU A 7 17.72 -12.89 10.57
N GLU A 8 18.98 -13.32 10.59
CA GLU A 8 20.06 -12.62 11.28
C GLU A 8 20.41 -11.24 10.67
N ASP A 9 20.04 -10.99 9.43
CA ASP A 9 20.26 -9.72 8.74
C ASP A 9 19.23 -8.65 9.12
N LEU A 10 18.10 -9.05 9.72
CA LEU A 10 16.91 -8.19 9.90
C LEU A 10 17.26 -6.85 10.54
N GLY A 11 18.14 -6.84 11.56
CA GLY A 11 18.56 -5.60 12.21
C GLY A 11 19.31 -4.65 11.27
N GLN A 12 20.17 -5.17 10.39
CA GLN A 12 20.86 -4.36 9.38
C GLN A 12 19.90 -3.90 8.28
N LEU A 13 18.92 -4.74 7.90
CA LEU A 13 17.94 -4.40 6.88
C LEU A 13 16.99 -3.28 7.35
N ILE A 14 16.50 -3.33 8.59
CA ILE A 14 15.74 -2.23 9.18
C ILE A 14 16.57 -0.94 9.18
N ALA A 15 17.83 -1.00 9.62
CA ALA A 15 18.70 0.17 9.65
C ALA A 15 18.96 0.73 8.24
N LEU A 16 19.09 -0.14 7.22
CA LEU A 16 19.27 0.25 5.82
C LEU A 16 17.99 0.94 5.27
N CYS A 17 16.82 0.32 5.43
CA CYS A 17 15.56 0.88 4.97
C CYS A 17 15.28 2.24 5.64
N ASN A 18 15.47 2.31 6.97
CA ASN A 18 15.30 3.56 7.72
C ASN A 18 16.30 4.63 7.28
N ALA A 19 17.57 4.28 7.01
CA ALA A 19 18.57 5.23 6.50
C ALA A 19 18.23 5.73 5.10
N HIS A 20 17.75 4.82 4.22
CA HIS A 20 17.27 5.17 2.87
C HIS A 20 16.11 6.15 2.94
N ASP A 21 15.03 5.79 3.65
CA ASP A 21 13.79 6.58 3.68
C ASP A 21 13.95 7.90 4.43
N SER A 22 14.69 7.92 5.54
CA SER A 22 14.94 9.16 6.29
C SER A 22 15.77 10.19 5.50
N ALA A 23 16.58 9.74 4.54
CA ALA A 23 17.34 10.64 3.67
C ALA A 23 16.44 11.41 2.67
N ILE A 24 15.26 10.89 2.36
CA ILE A 24 14.34 11.44 1.36
C ILE A 24 13.04 11.99 1.95
N ASP A 25 12.61 11.47 3.11
CA ASP A 25 11.38 11.90 3.78
C ASP A 25 11.68 12.60 5.11
N PRO A 26 11.43 13.93 5.23
CA PRO A 26 11.64 14.67 6.47
C PRO A 26 10.66 14.30 7.60
N GLU A 27 9.55 13.63 7.27
CA GLU A 27 8.56 13.13 8.23
C GLU A 27 8.57 11.60 8.31
N PHE A 28 9.72 11.01 8.01
CA PHE A 28 9.94 9.57 8.05
C PHE A 28 9.56 8.97 9.43
N GLU A 29 8.97 7.82 9.40
CA GLU A 29 8.67 6.99 10.58
C GLU A 29 9.43 5.67 10.44
N ASP A 30 10.11 5.24 11.51
CA ASP A 30 10.87 4.00 11.50
C ASP A 30 9.97 2.81 11.14
N SER A 31 10.44 1.98 10.22
CA SER A 31 9.79 0.72 9.87
C SER A 31 9.96 -0.30 10.97
N SER A 32 8.90 -1.05 11.26
CA SER A 32 8.95 -2.12 12.23
C SER A 32 9.57 -3.41 11.65
N ALA A 33 10.00 -4.32 12.53
CA ALA A 33 10.47 -5.63 12.12
C ALA A 33 9.35 -6.47 11.48
N GLU A 34 8.14 -6.30 11.94
CA GLU A 34 6.95 -6.97 11.43
C GLU A 34 6.62 -6.50 10.00
N GLU A 35 6.65 -5.19 9.76
CA GLU A 35 6.44 -4.61 8.42
C GLU A 35 7.47 -5.14 7.41
N LEU A 36 8.75 -5.09 7.76
CA LEU A 36 9.80 -5.59 6.88
C LEU A 36 9.70 -7.10 6.63
N ARG A 37 9.34 -7.90 7.64
CA ARG A 37 9.10 -9.34 7.44
C ARG A 37 7.91 -9.60 6.52
N GLU A 38 6.82 -8.84 6.66
CA GLU A 38 5.65 -8.96 5.79
C GLU A 38 6.03 -8.65 4.34
N GLU A 39 6.84 -7.63 4.12
CA GLU A 39 7.36 -7.26 2.79
C GLU A 39 8.29 -8.34 2.20
N LEU A 40 9.22 -8.87 3.01
CA LEU A 40 10.22 -9.85 2.56
C LEU A 40 9.67 -11.27 2.36
N ASN A 41 8.60 -11.67 3.10
CA ASN A 41 8.10 -13.05 3.10
C ASN A 41 6.73 -13.21 2.48
N GLY A 42 6.05 -12.07 2.15
CA GLY A 42 4.93 -12.44 1.77
C GLY A 42 3.59 -12.16 1.40
N PHE A 43 3.25 -11.01 1.03
CA PHE A 43 1.92 -10.70 0.47
C PHE A 43 1.75 -11.23 -0.98
N TYR A 44 2.84 -11.58 -1.62
CA TYR A 44 2.93 -11.96 -3.02
C TYR A 44 2.97 -13.48 -3.20
N ASP A 45 2.76 -13.95 -4.45
CA ASP A 45 2.76 -15.39 -4.76
C ASP A 45 4.15 -16.00 -4.71
N GLU A 46 5.17 -15.17 -4.96
CA GLU A 46 6.59 -15.51 -4.86
C GLU A 46 7.39 -14.24 -4.60
N VAL A 47 8.43 -14.32 -3.79
CA VAL A 47 9.34 -13.21 -3.49
C VAL A 47 10.79 -13.67 -3.68
N MET A 48 11.52 -12.97 -4.52
CA MET A 48 12.98 -12.98 -4.54
C MET A 48 13.45 -11.81 -3.68
N ALA A 49 14.23 -12.07 -2.63
CA ALA A 49 14.84 -11.05 -1.80
C ALA A 49 16.33 -11.33 -1.64
N GLN A 50 17.15 -10.36 -2.06
CA GLN A 50 18.61 -10.45 -2.04
C GLN A 50 19.23 -9.20 -1.43
N VAL A 51 20.33 -9.40 -0.73
CA VAL A 51 21.14 -8.32 -0.15
C VAL A 51 22.50 -8.27 -0.84
N TYR A 52 23.01 -7.07 -1.07
CA TYR A 52 24.40 -6.90 -1.43
C TYR A 52 25.21 -6.58 -0.16
N GLU A 53 26.19 -7.41 0.09
CA GLU A 53 27.08 -7.29 1.26
C GLU A 53 28.52 -7.00 0.83
N GLU A 54 29.12 -6.01 1.47
CA GLU A 54 30.51 -5.63 1.30
C GLU A 54 31.17 -5.42 2.68
N GLU A 55 32.24 -6.13 2.94
CA GLU A 55 33.00 -6.07 4.21
C GLU A 55 32.14 -6.25 5.48
N GLY A 56 31.09 -7.09 5.41
CA GLY A 56 30.15 -7.35 6.52
C GLY A 56 29.04 -6.31 6.70
N VAL A 57 28.93 -5.35 5.78
CA VAL A 57 27.89 -4.33 5.77
C VAL A 57 26.93 -4.60 4.60
N ILE A 58 25.64 -4.63 4.87
CA ILE A 58 24.62 -4.70 3.82
C ILE A 58 24.39 -3.28 3.30
N THR A 59 24.66 -3.08 2.01
CA THR A 59 24.50 -1.77 1.35
C THR A 59 23.28 -1.65 0.46
N ASP A 60 22.77 -2.78 -0.04
CA ASP A 60 21.56 -2.81 -0.87
C ASP A 60 20.65 -3.97 -0.45
N LEU A 61 19.35 -3.72 -0.47
CA LEU A 61 18.28 -4.71 -0.43
C LEU A 61 17.51 -4.63 -1.75
N VAL A 62 17.31 -5.77 -2.39
CA VAL A 62 16.59 -5.89 -3.66
C VAL A 62 15.49 -6.92 -3.50
N THR A 63 14.27 -6.56 -3.80
CA THR A 63 13.16 -7.49 -3.87
C THR A 63 12.56 -7.54 -5.27
N ALA A 64 12.05 -8.71 -5.68
CA ALA A 64 11.20 -8.88 -6.83
C ALA A 64 10.01 -9.75 -6.40
N GLN A 65 8.84 -9.14 -6.35
CA GLN A 65 7.62 -9.67 -5.75
C GLN A 65 6.62 -9.98 -6.86
N VAL A 66 6.17 -11.23 -6.95
CA VAL A 66 5.36 -11.74 -8.07
C VAL A 66 3.88 -11.76 -7.70
N ASP A 67 3.06 -11.04 -8.45
CA ASP A 67 1.60 -11.18 -8.45
C ASP A 67 1.16 -11.91 -9.74
N LYS A 68 0.95 -13.22 -9.62
CA LYS A 68 0.56 -14.08 -10.76
C LYS A 68 -0.80 -13.71 -11.34
N LYS A 69 -1.71 -13.18 -10.51
CA LYS A 69 -3.05 -12.78 -10.93
C LYS A 69 -3.03 -11.53 -11.82
N ARG A 70 -2.11 -10.60 -11.49
CA ARG A 70 -1.90 -9.39 -12.29
C ARG A 70 -0.90 -9.60 -13.42
N GLU A 71 -0.23 -10.75 -13.46
CA GLU A 71 0.90 -11.02 -14.36
C GLU A 71 1.97 -9.94 -14.24
N ARG A 72 2.40 -9.66 -12.99
CA ARG A 72 3.27 -8.56 -12.64
C ARG A 72 4.37 -8.95 -11.67
N VAL A 73 5.55 -8.33 -11.84
CA VAL A 73 6.66 -8.36 -10.88
C VAL A 73 6.89 -6.93 -10.40
N GLU A 74 6.68 -6.68 -9.11
CA GLU A 74 7.05 -5.42 -8.45
C GLU A 74 8.51 -5.52 -7.99
N ILE A 75 9.32 -4.55 -8.33
CA ILE A 75 10.75 -4.49 -7.98
C ILE A 75 10.96 -3.31 -7.05
N ASP A 76 11.44 -3.60 -5.83
CA ASP A 76 11.83 -2.59 -4.86
C ASP A 76 13.33 -2.68 -4.58
N VAL A 77 13.97 -1.52 -4.50
CA VAL A 77 15.40 -1.40 -4.23
C VAL A 77 15.59 -0.36 -3.14
N PHE A 78 16.24 -0.79 -2.06
CA PHE A 78 16.69 0.08 -0.98
C PHE A 78 18.21 0.13 -0.97
N GLY A 79 18.76 1.31 -0.82
CA GLY A 79 20.19 1.51 -0.83
C GLY A 79 20.68 2.32 0.37
N LEU A 80 21.77 1.88 1.00
CA LEU A 80 22.40 2.65 2.05
C LEU A 80 22.98 3.94 1.43
N PRO A 81 22.61 5.14 1.90
CA PRO A 81 23.09 6.39 1.34
C PRO A 81 24.61 6.41 1.14
N GLU A 82 25.05 6.93 0.00
CA GLU A 82 26.47 7.03 -0.42
C GLU A 82 27.21 5.70 -0.68
N LYS A 83 26.55 4.53 -0.49
CA LYS A 83 27.19 3.20 -0.66
C LYS A 83 26.45 2.25 -1.59
N HIS A 84 25.25 2.63 -2.04
CA HIS A 84 24.43 1.80 -2.90
C HIS A 84 24.85 1.86 -4.38
N ASP A 85 24.37 0.87 -5.14
CA ASP A 85 24.46 0.83 -6.60
C ASP A 85 23.13 0.34 -7.20
N TYR A 86 22.23 1.28 -7.48
CA TYR A 86 20.92 0.97 -8.03
C TYR A 86 20.98 0.27 -9.38
N ALA A 87 21.94 0.62 -10.25
CA ALA A 87 22.06 -0.02 -11.57
C ALA A 87 22.34 -1.52 -11.43
N ARG A 88 23.26 -1.89 -10.55
CA ARG A 88 23.59 -3.29 -10.22
C ARG A 88 22.40 -4.01 -9.62
N SER A 89 21.64 -3.34 -8.74
CA SER A 89 20.48 -3.91 -8.06
C SER A 89 19.33 -4.18 -9.04
N PHE A 90 19.03 -3.25 -9.95
CA PHE A 90 18.06 -3.46 -11.02
C PHE A 90 18.49 -4.52 -12.02
N GLU A 91 19.76 -4.60 -12.39
CA GLU A 91 20.28 -5.66 -13.26
C GLU A 91 19.98 -7.06 -12.68
N LEU A 92 20.24 -7.26 -11.38
CA LEU A 92 19.91 -8.51 -10.69
C LEU A 92 18.43 -8.82 -10.74
N ALA A 93 17.56 -7.88 -10.32
CA ALA A 93 16.13 -8.09 -10.24
C ALA A 93 15.53 -8.36 -11.62
N LEU A 94 15.92 -7.59 -12.64
CA LEU A 94 15.44 -7.76 -14.01
C LEU A 94 15.93 -9.05 -14.64
N SER A 95 17.18 -9.47 -14.38
CA SER A 95 17.70 -10.76 -14.85
C SER A 95 16.87 -11.91 -14.30
N TRP A 96 16.59 -11.89 -13.00
CA TRP A 96 15.74 -12.90 -12.36
C TRP A 96 14.30 -12.87 -12.89
N ALA A 97 13.69 -11.67 -12.95
CA ALA A 97 12.32 -11.50 -13.42
C ALA A 97 12.16 -11.96 -14.89
N ASN A 98 13.11 -11.64 -15.77
CA ASN A 98 13.08 -12.06 -17.17
C ASN A 98 13.33 -13.56 -17.33
N GLN A 99 14.15 -14.16 -16.47
CA GLN A 99 14.38 -15.61 -16.52
C GLN A 99 13.13 -16.42 -16.11
N HIS A 100 12.36 -15.95 -15.10
CA HIS A 100 11.27 -16.71 -14.51
C HIS A 100 9.89 -16.23 -14.96
N TYR A 101 9.75 -14.95 -15.32
CA TYR A 101 8.50 -14.25 -15.59
C TYR A 101 8.63 -13.29 -16.79
N ALA A 102 9.21 -13.76 -17.91
CA ALA A 102 9.52 -12.93 -19.08
C ALA A 102 8.30 -12.14 -19.63
N ASN A 103 7.11 -12.73 -19.57
CA ASN A 103 5.88 -12.14 -20.11
C ASN A 103 5.12 -11.27 -19.09
N PHE A 104 5.58 -11.19 -17.84
CA PHE A 104 4.93 -10.37 -16.83
C PHE A 104 5.41 -8.92 -16.95
N GLU A 105 4.53 -7.97 -16.68
CA GLU A 105 4.88 -6.57 -16.49
C GLU A 105 5.89 -6.44 -15.35
N LYS A 106 6.96 -5.66 -15.52
CA LYS A 106 7.89 -5.30 -14.43
C LYS A 106 7.59 -3.87 -14.01
N ARG A 107 7.47 -3.66 -12.73
CA ARG A 107 7.22 -2.34 -12.14
C ARG A 107 8.24 -2.04 -11.07
N ALA A 108 8.50 -0.74 -10.92
CA ALA A 108 9.27 -0.21 -9.81
C ALA A 108 8.58 1.03 -9.27
N VAL A 109 8.72 1.26 -7.95
CA VAL A 109 8.13 2.43 -7.29
C VAL A 109 9.24 3.19 -6.56
N CYS A 110 9.19 4.53 -6.62
CA CYS A 110 10.07 5.37 -5.81
C CYS A 110 9.32 6.57 -5.23
N ASN A 111 9.83 7.12 -4.13
CA ASN A 111 9.39 8.42 -3.66
C ASN A 111 9.80 9.50 -4.67
N SER A 112 8.93 10.48 -4.96
CA SER A 112 9.21 11.54 -5.92
C SER A 112 10.40 12.44 -5.54
N ARG A 113 10.81 12.41 -4.25
CA ARG A 113 11.98 13.13 -3.73
C ARG A 113 13.27 12.35 -3.94
N ASP A 114 13.20 11.05 -4.20
CA ASP A 114 14.36 10.22 -4.52
C ASP A 114 14.73 10.37 -6.00
N ALA A 115 15.50 11.40 -6.30
CA ALA A 115 15.93 11.71 -7.66
C ALA A 115 16.93 10.66 -8.21
N GLU A 116 17.69 10.03 -7.35
CA GLU A 116 18.72 9.06 -7.73
C GLU A 116 18.10 7.72 -8.11
N LEU A 117 17.23 7.17 -7.26
CA LEU A 117 16.48 5.95 -7.57
C LEU A 117 15.59 6.17 -8.81
N ARG A 118 14.90 7.31 -8.89
CA ARG A 118 14.11 7.67 -10.05
C ARG A 118 14.94 7.65 -11.35
N SER A 119 16.12 8.28 -11.33
CA SER A 119 17.01 8.31 -12.50
C SER A 119 17.48 6.90 -12.88
N ALA A 120 17.74 6.03 -11.92
CA ALA A 120 18.08 4.63 -12.18
C ALA A 120 16.92 3.86 -12.83
N ILE A 121 15.69 4.07 -12.37
CA ILE A 121 14.48 3.46 -12.97
C ILE A 121 14.26 3.96 -14.40
N GLU A 122 14.41 5.26 -14.65
CA GLU A 122 14.28 5.83 -16.00
C GLU A 122 15.41 5.32 -16.93
N ALA A 123 16.63 5.12 -16.41
CA ALA A 123 17.77 4.63 -17.19
C ALA A 123 17.61 3.19 -17.68
N ILE A 124 16.86 2.33 -16.98
CA ILE A 124 16.53 0.98 -17.44
C ILE A 124 15.36 0.96 -18.44
N GLY A 125 14.82 2.14 -18.80
CA GLY A 125 13.78 2.29 -19.82
C GLY A 125 12.34 2.21 -19.30
N PHE A 126 12.14 2.21 -17.99
CA PHE A 126 10.78 2.19 -17.42
C PHE A 126 10.12 3.56 -17.56
N LEU A 127 8.82 3.55 -17.84
CA LEU A 127 8.00 4.75 -18.03
C LEU A 127 7.09 4.99 -16.82
N LEU A 128 6.91 6.26 -16.44
CA LEU A 128 5.98 6.64 -15.38
C LEU A 128 4.54 6.32 -15.80
N VAL A 129 3.87 5.43 -15.03
CA VAL A 129 2.50 4.98 -15.32
C VAL A 129 1.47 5.47 -14.30
N ARG A 130 1.87 5.70 -13.03
CA ARG A 130 0.95 6.12 -11.97
C ARG A 130 1.63 6.98 -10.92
N ARG A 131 0.80 7.77 -10.20
CA ARG A 131 1.18 8.51 -9.01
C ARG A 131 0.24 8.13 -7.87
N TYR A 132 0.82 7.84 -6.72
CA TYR A 132 0.07 7.59 -5.49
C TYR A 132 0.46 8.63 -4.45
N TRP A 133 -0.50 9.08 -3.67
CA TRP A 133 -0.21 9.93 -2.51
C TRP A 133 -0.42 9.13 -1.23
N THR A 134 0.54 9.21 -0.33
CA THR A 134 0.26 9.00 1.09
C THR A 134 -0.21 10.32 1.65
N MET A 135 -1.40 10.34 2.25
CA MET A 135 -2.00 11.54 2.83
C MET A 135 -2.18 11.34 4.33
N ARG A 136 -1.97 12.40 5.11
CA ARG A 136 -2.11 12.38 6.56
C ARG A 136 -3.04 13.49 7.05
N ASN A 137 -3.83 13.19 8.07
CA ASN A 137 -4.59 14.17 8.85
C ASN A 137 -4.05 14.19 10.28
N HIS A 138 -3.37 15.29 10.64
CA HIS A 138 -2.78 15.48 11.97
C HIS A 138 -3.78 15.92 13.04
N GLN A 139 -5.02 16.24 12.66
CA GLN A 139 -6.10 16.65 13.56
C GLN A 139 -7.39 15.92 13.20
N PRO A 140 -7.41 14.58 13.25
CA PRO A 140 -8.58 13.80 12.87
C PRO A 140 -9.76 14.11 13.81
N THR A 141 -10.97 13.99 13.26
CA THR A 141 -12.20 14.15 14.08
C THR A 141 -12.28 13.08 15.16
N LYS A 142 -12.62 13.52 16.38
CA LYS A 142 -12.86 12.61 17.53
C LYS A 142 -14.27 12.08 17.60
N SER A 143 -15.20 12.68 16.85
CA SER A 143 -16.62 12.36 16.91
C SER A 143 -17.04 11.50 15.73
N PHE A 144 -17.72 10.41 16.02
CA PHE A 144 -18.36 9.62 14.98
C PHE A 144 -19.40 10.45 14.23
N PRO A 145 -19.53 10.29 12.92
CA PRO A 145 -20.47 11.05 12.12
C PRO A 145 -21.93 10.70 12.49
N LYS A 146 -22.82 11.70 12.42
CA LYS A 146 -24.26 11.44 12.51
C LYS A 146 -24.73 10.74 11.24
N LEU A 147 -25.31 9.58 11.38
CA LEU A 147 -25.76 8.78 10.25
C LEU A 147 -27.16 9.19 9.80
N PRO A 148 -27.44 9.17 8.49
CA PRO A 148 -28.79 9.36 7.95
C PRO A 148 -29.77 8.28 8.42
N LYS A 149 -31.07 8.56 8.34
CA LYS A 149 -32.10 7.57 8.66
C LYS A 149 -31.98 6.34 7.73
N GLY A 150 -31.98 5.16 8.30
CA GLY A 150 -31.86 3.90 7.56
C GLY A 150 -30.43 3.52 7.16
N VAL A 151 -29.42 4.31 7.59
CA VAL A 151 -28.00 4.02 7.42
C VAL A 151 -27.40 3.67 8.77
N SER A 152 -26.60 2.61 8.81
CA SER A 152 -25.79 2.22 9.97
C SER A 152 -24.35 1.96 9.55
N ILE A 153 -23.41 2.13 10.48
CA ILE A 153 -22.03 1.63 10.35
C ILE A 153 -21.80 0.75 11.56
N ARG A 154 -21.42 -0.48 11.31
CA ARG A 154 -21.10 -1.45 12.35
C ARG A 154 -19.78 -2.15 12.10
N GLN A 155 -19.16 -2.60 13.16
CA GLN A 155 -18.04 -3.49 13.08
C GLN A 155 -18.46 -4.83 12.44
N ALA A 156 -17.63 -5.36 11.56
CA ALA A 156 -17.81 -6.70 11.02
C ALA A 156 -17.39 -7.75 12.07
N ASP A 157 -18.05 -8.89 12.06
CA ASP A 157 -17.50 -10.07 12.70
C ASP A 157 -16.37 -10.61 11.81
N PHE A 158 -15.13 -10.42 12.28
CA PHE A 158 -13.93 -10.66 11.50
C PHE A 158 -13.83 -12.10 10.96
N ASP A 159 -14.31 -13.08 11.71
CA ASP A 159 -14.21 -14.49 11.32
C ASP A 159 -15.39 -14.97 10.47
N SER A 160 -16.62 -14.61 10.85
CA SER A 160 -17.84 -15.15 10.23
C SER A 160 -18.32 -14.34 9.01
N GLU A 161 -17.92 -13.07 8.86
CA GLU A 161 -18.39 -12.18 7.79
C GLU A 161 -17.36 -11.90 6.68
N ARG A 162 -16.29 -12.70 6.59
CA ARG A 162 -15.24 -12.55 5.55
C ARG A 162 -15.80 -12.60 4.13
N ALA A 163 -16.83 -13.40 3.87
CA ALA A 163 -17.46 -13.46 2.55
C ALA A 163 -18.17 -12.14 2.17
N ILE A 164 -18.77 -11.44 3.14
CA ILE A 164 -19.36 -10.12 2.92
C ILE A 164 -18.26 -9.09 2.66
N TRP A 165 -17.19 -9.10 3.45
CA TRP A 165 -16.03 -8.25 3.26
C TRP A 165 -15.42 -8.44 1.88
N HIS A 166 -15.12 -9.69 1.49
CA HIS A 166 -14.57 -10.02 0.17
C HIS A 166 -15.45 -9.47 -0.96
N ARG A 167 -16.76 -9.73 -0.92
CA ARG A 167 -17.69 -9.23 -1.94
C ARG A 167 -17.66 -7.70 -2.03
N LEU A 168 -17.78 -6.99 -0.91
CA LEU A 168 -17.74 -5.53 -0.90
C LEU A 168 -16.42 -4.99 -1.44
N LEU A 169 -15.29 -5.63 -1.11
CA LEU A 169 -13.99 -5.26 -1.63
C LEU A 169 -13.92 -5.45 -3.15
N MET A 170 -14.25 -6.65 -3.65
CA MET A 170 -14.20 -6.97 -5.07
C MET A 170 -15.10 -6.05 -5.90
N ASP A 171 -16.35 -5.82 -5.45
CA ASP A 171 -17.32 -5.02 -6.18
C ASP A 171 -16.98 -3.51 -6.14
N SER A 172 -16.53 -3.00 -4.98
CA SER A 172 -16.23 -1.56 -4.83
C SER A 172 -14.99 -1.13 -5.60
N PHE A 173 -14.02 -2.03 -5.79
CA PHE A 173 -12.73 -1.73 -6.42
C PHE A 173 -12.60 -2.25 -7.84
N SER A 174 -13.64 -2.89 -8.40
CA SER A 174 -13.62 -3.50 -9.74
C SER A 174 -13.21 -2.56 -10.88
N GLY A 175 -13.48 -1.25 -10.75
CA GLY A 175 -13.09 -0.23 -11.72
C GLY A 175 -11.74 0.45 -11.44
N HIS A 176 -10.97 0.03 -10.43
CA HIS A 176 -9.68 0.63 -10.14
C HIS A 176 -8.59 0.11 -11.06
N TYR A 177 -7.63 0.97 -11.40
CA TYR A 177 -6.49 0.60 -12.23
C TYR A 177 -5.74 -0.62 -11.69
N GLY A 178 -5.48 -1.59 -12.57
CA GLY A 178 -4.74 -2.81 -12.22
C GLY A 178 -5.45 -3.72 -11.21
N PHE A 179 -6.71 -3.42 -10.83
CA PHE A 179 -7.45 -4.29 -9.94
C PHE A 179 -7.82 -5.59 -10.68
N LYS A 180 -7.56 -6.73 -10.06
CA LYS A 180 -8.00 -8.05 -10.53
C LYS A 180 -8.82 -8.70 -9.44
N GLN A 181 -9.99 -9.20 -9.81
CA GLN A 181 -10.80 -9.97 -8.89
C GLN A 181 -10.08 -11.25 -8.49
N ARG A 182 -10.12 -11.56 -7.20
CA ARG A 182 -9.63 -12.82 -6.61
C ARG A 182 -10.83 -13.60 -6.12
N ASP A 183 -10.81 -14.92 -6.25
CA ASP A 183 -11.82 -15.74 -5.60
C ASP A 183 -11.66 -15.70 -4.07
N PHE A 184 -12.73 -16.11 -3.38
CA PHE A 184 -12.80 -15.97 -1.93
C PHE A 184 -11.71 -16.77 -1.21
N GLU A 185 -11.43 -18.01 -1.65
CA GLU A 185 -10.47 -18.90 -1.00
C GLU A 185 -9.03 -18.35 -1.09
N GLU A 186 -8.64 -17.87 -2.28
CA GLU A 186 -7.33 -17.23 -2.50
C GLU A 186 -7.19 -15.96 -1.64
N TRP A 187 -8.21 -15.10 -1.66
CA TRP A 187 -8.21 -13.86 -0.90
C TRP A 187 -8.20 -14.14 0.62
N GLU A 188 -9.03 -15.06 1.11
CA GLU A 188 -9.12 -15.38 2.53
C GLU A 188 -7.80 -15.92 3.07
N LYS A 189 -7.13 -16.81 2.31
CA LYS A 189 -5.82 -17.32 2.69
C LYS A 189 -4.83 -16.17 2.90
N LYS A 190 -4.74 -15.23 1.93
CA LYS A 190 -3.84 -14.07 2.05
C LYS A 190 -4.21 -13.16 3.22
N GLN A 191 -5.51 -12.94 3.49
CA GLN A 191 -5.94 -12.13 4.62
C GLN A 191 -5.57 -12.73 5.98
N ARG A 192 -5.56 -14.05 6.11
CA ARG A 192 -5.15 -14.73 7.35
C ARG A 192 -3.65 -14.67 7.61
N GLU A 193 -2.86 -14.47 6.57
CA GLU A 193 -1.39 -14.35 6.64
C GLU A 193 -0.94 -12.93 6.98
N GLN A 194 -1.82 -11.92 6.89
CA GLN A 194 -1.50 -10.51 7.22
C GLN A 194 -1.34 -10.29 8.72
N VAL A 195 -0.14 -9.93 9.13
CA VAL A 195 0.21 -9.68 10.54
C VAL A 195 -0.34 -8.33 11.04
N LEU A 196 -0.33 -7.32 10.17
CA LEU A 196 -0.74 -5.95 10.51
C LEU A 196 -2.25 -5.69 10.39
N GLN A 197 -3.03 -6.75 10.14
CA GLN A 197 -4.49 -6.65 10.11
C GLN A 197 -5.04 -6.31 11.50
N ASP A 198 -5.96 -5.35 11.57
CA ASP A 198 -6.73 -5.05 12.78
C ASP A 198 -8.06 -5.83 12.74
N PRO A 199 -8.25 -6.87 13.55
CA PRO A 199 -9.50 -7.63 13.57
C PRO A 199 -10.73 -6.79 13.97
N GLU A 200 -10.53 -5.72 14.73
CA GLU A 200 -11.59 -4.79 15.13
C GLU A 200 -11.76 -3.62 14.14
N GLY A 201 -10.84 -3.49 13.16
CA GLY A 201 -10.78 -2.38 12.22
C GLY A 201 -11.64 -2.53 10.96
N VAL A 202 -12.42 -3.59 10.84
CA VAL A 202 -13.28 -3.80 9.66
C VAL A 202 -14.71 -3.36 9.96
N PHE A 203 -15.25 -2.46 9.14
CA PHE A 203 -16.59 -1.91 9.30
C PHE A 203 -17.39 -2.01 8.01
N PHE A 204 -18.69 -2.33 8.15
CA PHE A 204 -19.65 -2.27 7.05
C PHE A 204 -20.58 -1.08 7.23
N LEU A 205 -20.74 -0.30 6.16
CA LEU A 205 -21.84 0.66 6.04
C LEU A 205 -23.04 -0.06 5.43
N GLU A 206 -24.16 0.01 6.12
CA GLU A 206 -25.42 -0.62 5.70
C GLU A 206 -26.46 0.43 5.37
N GLU A 207 -27.23 0.21 4.29
CA GLU A 207 -28.44 0.94 3.96
C GLU A 207 -29.63 -0.02 3.98
N GLY A 208 -30.62 0.26 4.84
CA GLY A 208 -31.77 -0.63 5.01
C GLY A 208 -31.42 -2.04 5.50
N GLY A 209 -30.31 -2.20 6.22
CA GLY A 209 -29.81 -3.49 6.72
C GLY A 209 -28.97 -4.29 5.73
N PHE A 210 -28.66 -3.73 4.56
CA PHE A 210 -27.82 -4.39 3.56
C PHE A 210 -26.43 -3.72 3.50
N PRO A 211 -25.33 -4.49 3.61
CA PRO A 211 -23.96 -3.95 3.48
C PRO A 211 -23.68 -3.43 2.06
N VAL A 212 -23.41 -2.11 1.95
CA VAL A 212 -23.18 -1.39 0.70
C VAL A 212 -21.87 -0.60 0.67
N GLY A 213 -21.15 -0.57 1.78
CA GLY A 213 -19.83 0.07 1.91
C GLY A 213 -18.95 -0.65 2.90
N LEU A 214 -17.66 -0.45 2.75
CA LEU A 214 -16.58 -1.10 3.50
C LEU A 214 -15.56 -0.06 3.95
N LEU A 215 -15.11 -0.18 5.20
CA LEU A 215 -13.92 0.48 5.72
C LEU A 215 -13.03 -0.59 6.35
N VAL A 216 -11.74 -0.54 6.03
CA VAL A 216 -10.71 -1.36 6.67
C VAL A 216 -9.65 -0.44 7.25
N CYS A 217 -9.45 -0.53 8.55
CA CYS A 217 -8.33 0.07 9.28
C CYS A 217 -7.33 -1.03 9.60
N THR A 218 -6.04 -0.69 9.61
CA THR A 218 -4.96 -1.64 9.91
C THR A 218 -3.99 -1.08 10.93
N ASN A 219 -3.07 -1.92 11.39
CA ASN A 219 -2.07 -1.58 12.42
C ASN A 219 -0.72 -1.12 11.83
N HIS A 220 -0.62 -0.85 10.53
CA HIS A 220 0.64 -0.46 9.85
C HIS A 220 1.39 0.71 10.51
N ARG A 221 0.70 1.59 11.20
CA ARG A 221 1.32 2.74 11.89
C ARG A 221 1.06 2.74 13.40
N ALA A 222 0.64 1.60 13.96
CA ALA A 222 0.26 1.51 15.37
C ALA A 222 1.44 1.77 16.31
N GLU A 223 2.64 1.32 15.97
CA GLU A 223 3.88 1.56 16.74
C GLU A 223 4.24 3.05 16.78
N ASN A 224 3.93 3.80 15.72
CA ASN A 224 4.11 5.24 15.61
C ASN A 224 2.90 6.03 16.15
N SER A 225 2.00 5.39 16.90
CA SER A 225 0.77 6.01 17.42
C SER A 225 -0.11 6.64 16.34
N GLY A 226 -0.07 6.12 15.12
CA GLY A 226 -0.82 6.54 13.95
C GLY A 226 -1.87 5.53 13.50
N GLY A 227 -3.04 6.01 13.07
CA GLY A 227 -4.05 5.20 12.41
C GLY A 227 -3.76 5.08 10.91
N PHE A 228 -4.17 3.95 10.30
CA PHE A 228 -4.10 3.77 8.86
C PHE A 228 -5.42 3.25 8.30
N LEU A 229 -6.00 4.00 7.32
CA LEU A 229 -7.22 3.60 6.61
C LEU A 229 -6.80 2.94 5.30
N ASP A 230 -6.78 1.62 5.31
CA ASP A 230 -6.29 0.83 4.18
C ASP A 230 -7.29 0.78 3.02
N LYS A 231 -8.58 0.54 3.30
CA LYS A 231 -9.61 0.45 2.27
C LYS A 231 -10.85 1.26 2.67
N ILE A 232 -11.33 2.10 1.75
CA ILE A 232 -12.62 2.76 1.83
C ILE A 232 -13.34 2.50 0.51
N GLY A 233 -14.40 1.70 0.54
CA GLY A 233 -15.13 1.28 -0.64
C GLY A 233 -16.63 1.51 -0.48
N VAL A 234 -17.30 1.92 -1.56
CA VAL A 234 -18.77 2.01 -1.65
C VAL A 234 -19.18 1.40 -2.98
N LEU A 235 -20.17 0.50 -2.95
CA LEU A 235 -20.73 -0.10 -4.15
C LEU A 235 -21.15 0.99 -5.14
N GLU A 236 -20.89 0.80 -6.43
CA GLU A 236 -21.12 1.79 -7.47
C GLU A 236 -22.57 2.32 -7.45
N SER A 237 -23.56 1.44 -7.31
CA SER A 237 -24.99 1.78 -7.23
C SER A 237 -25.35 2.66 -6.01
N HIS A 238 -24.45 2.81 -5.04
CA HIS A 238 -24.66 3.57 -3.81
C HIS A 238 -23.72 4.78 -3.68
N ARG A 239 -22.90 5.05 -4.70
CA ARG A 239 -22.06 6.25 -4.76
C ARG A 239 -22.88 7.52 -4.89
N GLY A 240 -22.28 8.68 -4.62
CA GLY A 240 -22.95 9.99 -4.68
C GLY A 240 -23.85 10.32 -3.50
N LYS A 241 -24.06 9.39 -2.55
CA LYS A 241 -24.89 9.58 -1.35
C LYS A 241 -24.11 10.09 -0.11
N GLY A 242 -22.82 10.39 -0.26
CA GLY A 242 -21.95 10.83 0.85
C GLY A 242 -21.41 9.68 1.73
N TYR A 243 -21.62 8.42 1.36
CA TYR A 243 -21.21 7.26 2.17
C TYR A 243 -19.71 7.12 2.34
N GLY A 244 -18.93 7.49 1.31
CA GLY A 244 -17.46 7.55 1.43
C GLY A 244 -16.98 8.54 2.51
N GLU A 245 -17.63 9.72 2.63
CA GLU A 245 -17.34 10.69 3.69
C GLU A 245 -17.71 10.14 5.08
N LEU A 246 -18.83 9.43 5.19
CA LEU A 246 -19.22 8.81 6.47
C LEU A 246 -18.20 7.76 6.91
N LEU A 247 -17.76 6.88 5.99
CA LEU A 247 -16.74 5.85 6.27
C LEU A 247 -15.39 6.48 6.64
N LEU A 248 -14.94 7.50 5.90
CA LEU A 248 -13.72 8.23 6.20
C LEU A 248 -13.74 8.84 7.61
N ARG A 249 -14.82 9.57 7.95
CA ARG A 249 -14.97 10.18 9.27
C ARG A 249 -15.11 9.16 10.39
N TRP A 250 -15.74 8.01 10.09
CA TRP A 250 -15.83 6.89 11.04
C TRP A 250 -14.45 6.32 11.33
N GLY A 251 -13.63 6.07 10.31
CA GLY A 251 -12.27 5.58 10.46
C GLY A 251 -11.38 6.54 11.24
N CYS A 252 -11.49 7.85 10.99
CA CYS A 252 -10.81 8.87 11.79
C CYS A 252 -11.21 8.80 13.28
N ALA A 253 -12.53 8.75 13.57
CA ALA A 253 -13.01 8.69 14.94
C ALA A 253 -12.63 7.38 15.64
N TYR A 254 -12.66 6.26 14.93
CA TYR A 254 -12.19 4.96 15.40
C TYR A 254 -10.71 4.99 15.77
N SER A 255 -9.85 5.52 14.88
CA SER A 255 -8.42 5.65 15.13
C SER A 255 -8.14 6.49 16.38
N VAL A 256 -8.82 7.63 16.53
CA VAL A 256 -8.68 8.47 17.74
C VAL A 256 -9.20 7.76 18.99
N ALA A 257 -10.28 6.98 18.91
CA ALA A 257 -10.79 6.21 20.04
C ALA A 257 -9.80 5.12 20.50
N ARG A 258 -8.95 4.63 19.59
CA ARG A 258 -7.82 3.73 19.90
C ARG A 258 -6.59 4.45 20.49
N GLY A 259 -6.62 5.78 20.57
CA GLY A 259 -5.53 6.60 21.12
C GLY A 259 -4.53 7.09 20.08
N PHE A 260 -4.78 6.89 18.78
CA PHE A 260 -3.90 7.40 17.74
C PHE A 260 -4.01 8.92 17.59
N SER A 261 -2.87 9.57 17.36
CA SER A 261 -2.76 11.05 17.30
C SER A 261 -3.09 11.61 15.93
N ASP A 262 -2.86 10.84 14.88
CA ASP A 262 -3.11 11.20 13.49
C ASP A 262 -3.65 9.98 12.70
N VAL A 263 -4.06 10.22 11.46
CA VAL A 263 -4.58 9.17 10.57
C VAL A 263 -4.01 9.38 9.18
N ALA A 264 -3.51 8.30 8.59
CA ALA A 264 -3.01 8.27 7.21
C ALA A 264 -3.83 7.33 6.31
N LEU A 265 -3.68 7.51 5.03
CA LEU A 265 -4.20 6.66 3.97
C LEU A 265 -3.34 6.79 2.71
N ALA A 266 -3.47 5.85 1.78
CA ALA A 266 -2.88 5.94 0.45
C ALA A 266 -3.97 6.07 -0.63
N VAL A 267 -3.70 6.83 -1.69
CA VAL A 267 -4.66 7.07 -2.77
C VAL A 267 -3.97 7.12 -4.14
N ASP A 268 -4.57 6.45 -5.12
CA ASP A 268 -4.23 6.62 -6.53
C ASP A 268 -4.80 7.95 -7.03
N THR A 269 -3.92 8.90 -7.42
CA THR A 269 -4.34 10.23 -7.88
C THR A 269 -5.01 10.22 -9.25
N GLY A 270 -4.79 9.17 -10.05
CA GLY A 270 -5.46 8.95 -11.33
C GLY A 270 -6.86 8.33 -11.22
N ASN A 271 -7.35 8.09 -10.00
CA ASN A 271 -8.66 7.49 -9.80
C ASN A 271 -9.78 8.53 -9.99
N ALA A 272 -10.68 8.26 -10.94
CA ALA A 272 -11.80 9.14 -11.30
C ALA A 272 -12.90 9.29 -10.21
N THR A 273 -12.76 8.62 -9.05
CA THR A 273 -13.80 8.61 -7.99
C THR A 273 -13.92 9.92 -7.20
N GLY A 274 -13.00 10.87 -7.39
CA GLY A 274 -12.95 12.11 -6.59
C GLY A 274 -12.48 11.90 -5.15
N ALA A 275 -11.80 10.79 -4.88
CA ALA A 275 -11.32 10.42 -3.53
C ALA A 275 -10.34 11.46 -2.96
N VAL A 276 -9.42 12.00 -3.78
CA VAL A 276 -8.47 13.02 -3.34
C VAL A 276 -9.19 14.24 -2.77
N ALA A 277 -10.17 14.79 -3.50
CA ALA A 277 -10.93 15.97 -3.06
C ALA A 277 -11.71 15.68 -1.76
N LEU A 278 -12.23 14.46 -1.61
CA LEU A 278 -12.89 14.02 -0.38
C LEU A 278 -11.92 14.02 0.81
N TYR A 279 -10.72 13.50 0.63
CA TYR A 279 -9.70 13.42 1.67
C TYR A 279 -9.18 14.82 2.05
N GLU A 280 -8.91 15.69 1.08
CA GLU A 280 -8.51 17.08 1.33
C GLU A 280 -9.57 17.86 2.10
N LYS A 281 -10.86 17.71 1.75
CA LYS A 281 -11.99 18.29 2.47
C LYS A 281 -12.09 17.80 3.92
N ALA A 282 -11.71 16.55 4.17
CA ALA A 282 -11.66 15.98 5.51
C ALA A 282 -10.40 16.36 6.32
N GLY A 283 -9.51 17.18 5.76
CA GLY A 283 -8.31 17.68 6.45
C GLY A 283 -7.05 16.86 6.19
N PHE A 284 -7.10 15.86 5.31
CA PHE A 284 -5.89 15.16 4.88
C PHE A 284 -5.04 16.05 3.97
N ARG A 285 -3.72 15.91 4.06
CA ARG A 285 -2.75 16.59 3.20
C ARG A 285 -1.75 15.60 2.67
N PRO A 286 -1.29 15.76 1.41
CA PRO A 286 -0.23 14.92 0.87
C PRO A 286 1.04 15.02 1.71
N MET A 287 1.62 13.89 2.07
CA MET A 287 2.93 13.77 2.70
C MET A 287 3.97 13.30 1.71
N ASN A 288 3.70 12.16 1.10
CA ASN A 288 4.56 11.54 0.12
C ASN A 288 3.85 11.36 -1.21
N VAL A 289 4.62 11.54 -2.27
CA VAL A 289 4.22 11.23 -3.65
C VAL A 289 5.08 10.05 -4.12
N TRP A 290 4.41 8.96 -4.41
CA TRP A 290 5.04 7.75 -4.94
C TRP A 290 4.82 7.68 -6.44
N LEU A 291 5.89 7.44 -7.17
CA LEU A 291 5.92 7.33 -8.62
C LEU A 291 6.06 5.86 -8.98
N ALA A 292 5.08 5.32 -9.69
CA ALA A 292 5.14 3.96 -10.21
C ALA A 292 5.52 3.97 -11.69
N PHE A 293 6.52 3.19 -12.02
CA PHE A 293 7.09 3.03 -13.36
C PHE A 293 6.88 1.59 -13.84
N SER A 294 6.81 1.41 -15.17
CA SER A 294 6.61 0.09 -15.78
C SER A 294 7.44 -0.04 -17.07
N ASP A 295 7.80 -1.28 -17.40
CA ASP A 295 8.40 -1.68 -18.67
C ASP A 295 7.35 -1.84 -19.78
N SER A 296 6.06 -1.81 -19.46
CA SER A 296 4.99 -1.93 -20.45
C SER A 296 4.50 -0.55 -20.92
N GLU A 297 4.19 -0.44 -22.24
CA GLU A 297 3.65 0.78 -22.87
C GLU A 297 2.15 0.99 -22.62
N GLU A 298 1.47 0.19 -21.80
CA GLU A 298 0.07 0.42 -21.47
C GLU A 298 -0.12 1.68 -20.61
N LEU A 299 0.19 2.82 -21.25
CA LEU A 299 -0.20 4.13 -20.81
C LEU A 299 -1.71 4.28 -20.98
N GLU A 300 -2.48 4.18 -19.92
CA GLU A 300 -3.79 4.83 -19.94
C GLU A 300 -3.56 6.34 -20.07
N ALA A 301 -3.69 6.84 -21.30
CA ALA A 301 -3.41 8.22 -21.72
C ALA A 301 -4.28 9.31 -21.02
N SER A 302 -5.09 8.96 -20.01
CA SER A 302 -6.05 9.86 -19.36
C SER A 302 -5.64 10.40 -17.98
N SER A 303 -4.45 10.06 -17.46
CA SER A 303 -4.09 10.36 -16.05
C SER A 303 -2.86 11.25 -15.85
N LEU A 304 -2.31 11.86 -16.90
CA LEU A 304 -1.14 12.75 -16.81
C LEU A 304 -1.53 14.25 -16.85
N GLY A 305 -2.74 14.60 -16.41
CA GLY A 305 -3.20 15.99 -16.30
C GLY A 305 -2.95 16.57 -14.92
#